data_6cec250f61b0f4ebff29ec7fc27774aa
#
_entry.id   6cec250f61b0f4ebff29ec7fc27774aa
#
_cell.length_a   1.000
_cell.length_b   1.000
_cell.length_c   1.000
_cell.angle_alpha   90.00
_cell.angle_beta   90.00
_cell.angle_gamma   90.00
#
_symmetry.space_group_name_H-M   'P 1'
#
loop_
_entity.id
_entity.type
_entity.pdbx_description
1 polymer ?
#
loop_
_entity_poly.entity_id
_entity_poly.type
_entity_poly.pdbx_seq_one_letter_code
_entity_poly.pdbx_strand_id
1 'polypeptide(L)'
;MVSGMETRDSFRSQWGFRLACIGSAVGMGNIWLFPSRMAQFGGATFLIPYVIFVVLIASTGVVGEMAFGRATGGGPIMAFGEAARRRTGSASWGQALGVIPVVGSYAMAIGYSVVVGLSLIHI
;
A
#
# COMPACT_ATOMS: atom_id res chain seq x y z
N MET A 1 21.14 -1.52 -29.85
CA MET A 1 21.78 -0.95 -28.66
C MET A 1 20.67 -0.48 -27.73
N VAL A 2 20.22 -1.31 -26.81
CA VAL A 2 19.32 -0.93 -25.71
C VAL A 2 20.01 -1.39 -24.45
N SER A 3 21.00 -0.62 -24.04
CA SER A 3 21.66 -0.73 -22.76
C SER A 3 20.99 0.24 -21.81
N GLY A 4 20.13 -0.27 -20.98
CA GLY A 4 19.45 0.48 -19.95
C GLY A 4 18.55 -0.44 -19.16
N MET A 5 19.09 -1.59 -18.72
CA MET A 5 18.49 -2.25 -17.55
C MET A 5 18.79 -1.34 -16.37
N GLU A 6 17.87 -0.44 -16.06
CA GLU A 6 17.86 0.20 -14.77
C GLU A 6 17.87 -0.91 -13.72
N THR A 7 18.99 -1.00 -13.02
CA THR A 7 19.13 -1.92 -11.89
C THR A 7 18.10 -1.50 -10.86
N ARG A 8 17.02 -2.28 -10.78
CA ARG A 8 15.96 -2.05 -9.82
C ARG A 8 16.55 -2.12 -8.42
N ASP A 9 16.35 -1.06 -7.65
CA ASP A 9 16.74 -1.04 -6.26
C ASP A 9 16.07 -2.17 -5.50
N SER A 10 16.85 -2.97 -4.82
CA SER A 10 16.38 -4.09 -4.02
C SER A 10 16.95 -4.02 -2.60
N PHE A 11 16.16 -4.47 -1.64
CA PHE A 11 16.63 -4.54 -0.26
C PHE A 11 17.76 -5.55 -0.13
N ARG A 12 18.90 -5.11 0.42
CA ARG A 12 20.08 -5.97 0.62
C ARG A 12 19.91 -6.99 1.76
N SER A 13 18.95 -6.76 2.67
CA SER A 13 18.69 -7.66 3.78
C SER A 13 17.20 -7.85 4.03
N GLN A 14 16.85 -9.03 4.53
CA GLN A 14 15.48 -9.34 4.94
C GLN A 14 15.01 -8.43 6.10
N TRP A 15 15.91 -8.06 7.00
CA TRP A 15 15.59 -7.16 8.09
C TRP A 15 15.30 -5.74 7.60
N GLY A 16 16.08 -5.23 6.66
CA GLY A 16 15.80 -3.94 6.03
C GLY A 16 14.43 -3.89 5.37
N PHE A 17 14.06 -4.95 4.64
CA PHE A 17 12.74 -5.07 4.05
C PHE A 17 11.62 -5.09 5.11
N ARG A 18 11.76 -5.90 6.17
CA ARG A 18 10.75 -5.99 7.25
C ARG A 18 10.57 -4.65 7.96
N LEU A 19 11.67 -3.98 8.30
CA LEU A 19 11.62 -2.67 8.95
C LEU A 19 10.98 -1.60 8.06
N ALA A 20 11.28 -1.61 6.77
CA ALA A 20 10.64 -0.73 5.80
C ALA A 20 9.12 -0.98 5.70
N CYS A 21 8.69 -2.24 5.67
CA CYS A 21 7.27 -2.60 5.69
C CYS A 21 6.57 -2.11 6.97
N ILE A 22 7.19 -2.32 8.14
CA ILE A 22 6.65 -1.84 9.42
C ILE A 22 6.58 -0.31 9.41
N GLY A 23 7.66 0.37 9.02
CA GLY A 23 7.71 1.83 8.97
C GLY A 23 6.68 2.45 8.03
N SER A 24 6.44 1.82 6.87
CA SER A 24 5.43 2.29 5.92
C SER A 24 3.99 2.06 6.40
N ALA A 25 3.78 1.08 7.29
CA ALA A 25 2.47 0.78 7.86
C ALA A 25 2.10 1.70 9.04
N VAL A 26 3.08 2.32 9.69
CA VAL A 26 2.85 3.25 10.81
C VAL A 26 2.54 4.64 10.25
N GLY A 27 1.31 5.09 10.46
CA GLY A 27 0.86 6.39 10.00
C GLY A 27 0.00 7.12 11.05
N MET A 28 -0.35 8.37 10.78
CA MET A 28 -1.21 9.18 11.65
C MET A 28 -2.56 8.51 11.94
N GLY A 29 -3.07 7.71 11.00
CA GLY A 29 -4.28 6.93 11.20
C GLY A 29 -4.19 6.00 12.41
N ASN A 30 -3.02 5.40 12.66
CA ASN A 30 -2.81 4.50 13.78
C ASN A 30 -2.72 5.25 15.11
N ILE A 31 -2.20 6.47 15.08
CA ILE A 31 -1.96 7.28 16.29
C ILE A 31 -3.21 8.07 16.68
N TRP A 32 -3.91 8.62 15.73
CA TRP A 32 -5.03 9.53 15.96
C TRP A 32 -6.40 8.91 15.64
N LEU A 33 -6.58 8.39 14.43
CA LEU A 33 -7.88 7.91 13.97
C LEU A 33 -8.31 6.62 14.68
N PHE A 34 -7.38 5.68 14.86
CA PHE A 34 -7.69 4.40 15.48
C PHE A 34 -8.12 4.54 16.95
N PRO A 35 -7.40 5.26 17.83
CA PRO A 35 -7.86 5.46 19.20
C PRO A 35 -9.19 6.18 19.30
N SER A 36 -9.41 7.19 18.44
CA SER A 36 -10.67 7.92 18.39
C SER A 36 -11.86 7.02 18.01
N ARG A 37 -11.67 6.18 17.01
CA ARG A 37 -12.69 5.21 16.58
C ARG A 37 -12.92 4.15 17.65
N MET A 38 -11.88 3.63 18.27
CA MET A 38 -11.99 2.68 19.36
C MET A 38 -12.81 3.25 20.52
N ALA A 39 -12.57 4.50 20.92
CA ALA A 39 -13.34 5.17 21.97
C ALA A 39 -14.82 5.35 21.58
N GLN A 40 -15.12 5.69 20.33
CA GLN A 40 -16.50 5.89 19.84
C GLN A 40 -17.30 4.60 19.71
N PHE A 41 -16.65 3.48 19.39
CA PHE A 41 -17.32 2.20 19.10
C PHE A 41 -17.22 1.17 20.22
N GLY A 42 -17.14 1.60 21.47
CA GLY A 42 -17.25 0.70 22.64
C GLY A 42 -15.91 0.16 23.15
N GLY A 43 -14.80 0.81 22.85
CA GLY A 43 -13.50 0.49 23.44
C GLY A 43 -13.05 -0.94 23.14
N ALA A 44 -12.86 -1.75 24.19
CA ALA A 44 -12.37 -3.12 24.04
C ALA A 44 -13.27 -4.02 23.19
N THR A 45 -14.59 -3.77 23.16
CA THR A 45 -15.54 -4.54 22.32
C THR A 45 -15.26 -4.35 20.84
N PHE A 46 -14.79 -3.17 20.42
CA PHE A 46 -14.39 -2.89 19.05
C PHE A 46 -13.12 -3.67 18.63
N LEU A 47 -12.21 -3.94 19.57
CA LEU A 47 -10.95 -4.63 19.27
C LEU A 47 -11.15 -6.06 18.78
N ILE A 48 -12.16 -6.77 19.28
CA ILE A 48 -12.39 -8.18 18.92
C ILE A 48 -12.66 -8.32 17.41
N PRO A 49 -13.72 -7.70 16.84
CA PRO A 49 -13.95 -7.79 15.40
C PRO A 49 -12.82 -7.14 14.60
N TYR A 50 -12.21 -6.08 15.10
CA TYR A 50 -11.07 -5.44 14.44
C TYR A 50 -9.90 -6.41 14.23
N VAL A 51 -9.46 -7.12 15.28
CA VAL A 51 -8.36 -8.09 15.18
C VAL A 51 -8.72 -9.24 14.23
N ILE A 52 -9.94 -9.74 14.29
CA ILE A 52 -10.41 -10.80 13.36
C ILE A 52 -10.30 -10.32 11.91
N PHE A 53 -10.82 -9.13 11.60
CA PHE A 53 -10.76 -8.57 10.25
C PHE A 53 -9.33 -8.27 9.81
N VAL A 54 -8.49 -7.74 10.69
CA VAL A 54 -7.07 -7.50 10.38
C VAL A 54 -6.37 -8.81 10.02
N VAL A 55 -6.54 -9.86 10.82
CA VAL A 55 -5.91 -11.17 10.54
C VAL A 55 -6.42 -11.74 9.21
N LEU A 56 -7.73 -11.73 8.97
CA LEU A 56 -8.31 -12.26 7.73
C LEU A 56 -7.89 -11.46 6.50
N ILE A 57 -8.01 -10.14 6.54
CA ILE A 57 -7.72 -9.27 5.39
C ILE A 57 -6.21 -9.16 5.16
N ALA A 58 -5.42 -9.00 6.23
CA ALA A 58 -3.98 -8.87 6.09
C ALA A 58 -3.34 -10.16 5.59
N SER A 59 -3.78 -11.33 6.06
CA SER A 59 -3.22 -12.61 5.59
C SER A 59 -3.52 -12.89 4.12
N THR A 60 -4.69 -12.51 3.62
CA THR A 60 -5.10 -12.74 2.23
C THR A 60 -4.69 -11.60 1.30
N GLY A 61 -5.00 -10.36 1.68
CA GLY A 61 -4.77 -9.17 0.86
C GLY A 61 -3.30 -8.84 0.70
N VAL A 62 -2.57 -8.70 1.81
CA VAL A 62 -1.15 -8.31 1.79
C VAL A 62 -0.28 -9.39 1.13
N VAL A 63 -0.56 -10.67 1.40
CA VAL A 63 0.17 -11.77 0.75
C VAL A 63 -0.09 -11.78 -0.75
N GLY A 64 -1.35 -11.58 -1.16
CA GLY A 64 -1.72 -11.48 -2.58
C GLY A 64 -1.04 -10.29 -3.28
N GLU A 65 -1.06 -9.12 -2.66
CA GLU A 65 -0.41 -7.91 -3.18
C GLU A 65 1.10 -8.08 -3.34
N MET A 66 1.77 -8.61 -2.32
CA MET A 66 3.21 -8.86 -2.37
C MET A 66 3.58 -9.94 -3.40
N ALA A 67 2.77 -10.98 -3.51
CA ALA A 67 2.97 -12.03 -4.53
C ALA A 67 2.81 -11.45 -5.95
N PHE A 68 1.80 -10.62 -6.16
CA PHE A 68 1.55 -9.96 -7.44
C PHE A 68 2.68 -9.00 -7.82
N GLY A 69 3.12 -8.15 -6.89
CA GLY A 69 4.25 -7.25 -7.10
C GLY A 69 5.56 -7.99 -7.40
N ARG A 70 5.80 -9.13 -6.75
CA ARG A 70 6.98 -9.97 -6.98
C ARG A 70 6.90 -10.67 -8.34
N ALA A 71 5.75 -11.21 -8.70
CA ALA A 71 5.56 -11.94 -9.95
C ALA A 71 5.72 -11.06 -11.19
N THR A 72 5.35 -9.80 -11.09
CA THR A 72 5.41 -8.84 -12.21
C THR A 72 6.70 -8.00 -12.23
N GLY A 73 7.38 -7.89 -11.10
CA GLY A 73 8.66 -7.21 -10.98
C GLY A 73 8.65 -5.71 -11.26
N GLY A 74 7.47 -5.07 -11.37
CA GLY A 74 7.29 -3.67 -11.72
C GLY A 74 6.40 -2.90 -10.75
N GLY A 75 6.26 -1.59 -10.97
CA GLY A 75 5.27 -0.77 -10.28
C GLY A 75 3.83 -1.10 -10.72
N PRO A 76 2.80 -0.50 -10.09
CA PRO A 76 1.40 -0.87 -10.34
C PRO A 76 0.98 -0.87 -11.80
N ILE A 77 1.37 0.15 -12.56
CA ILE A 77 1.03 0.26 -13.99
C ILE A 77 1.59 -0.92 -14.79
N MET A 78 2.86 -1.28 -14.55
CA MET A 78 3.50 -2.41 -15.23
C MET A 78 2.91 -3.75 -14.76
N ALA A 79 2.61 -3.87 -13.48
CA ALA A 79 2.06 -5.10 -12.91
C ALA A 79 0.70 -5.44 -13.51
N PHE A 80 -0.22 -4.49 -13.54
CA PHE A 80 -1.52 -4.65 -14.17
C PHE A 80 -1.43 -4.83 -15.68
N GLY A 81 -0.51 -4.12 -16.35
CA GLY A 81 -0.25 -4.28 -17.77
C GLY A 81 0.22 -5.69 -18.13
N GLU A 82 1.16 -6.25 -17.37
CA GLU A 82 1.67 -7.61 -17.58
C GLU A 82 0.60 -8.67 -17.30
N ALA A 83 -0.20 -8.50 -16.24
CA ALA A 83 -1.31 -9.40 -15.94
C ALA A 83 -2.36 -9.40 -17.07
N ALA A 84 -2.72 -8.22 -17.59
CA ALA A 84 -3.64 -8.09 -18.70
C ALA A 84 -3.07 -8.72 -19.99
N ARG A 85 -1.79 -8.48 -20.27
CA ARG A 85 -1.11 -9.04 -21.44
C ARG A 85 -1.13 -10.57 -21.45
N ARG A 86 -0.91 -11.18 -20.29
CA ARG A 86 -0.96 -12.66 -20.15
C ARG A 86 -2.35 -13.23 -20.37
N ARG A 87 -3.41 -12.47 -20.07
CA ARG A 87 -4.79 -12.93 -20.17
C ARG A 87 -5.44 -12.59 -21.51
N THR A 88 -5.21 -11.40 -22.04
CA THR A 88 -5.93 -10.84 -23.20
C THR A 88 -5.01 -10.57 -24.39
N GLY A 89 -3.69 -10.74 -24.25
CA GLY A 89 -2.71 -10.40 -25.29
C GLY A 89 -2.39 -8.90 -25.38
N SER A 90 -3.14 -8.01 -24.71
CA SER A 90 -2.94 -6.55 -24.73
C SER A 90 -2.65 -6.01 -23.34
N ALA A 91 -1.59 -5.17 -23.23
CA ALA A 91 -1.19 -4.54 -21.97
C ALA A 91 -1.97 -3.24 -21.69
N SER A 92 -2.53 -2.58 -22.69
CA SER A 92 -3.07 -1.23 -22.58
C SER A 92 -4.21 -1.10 -21.55
N TRP A 93 -5.14 -2.05 -21.55
CA TRP A 93 -6.22 -2.09 -20.56
C TRP A 93 -5.71 -2.26 -19.12
N GLY A 94 -4.74 -3.15 -18.94
CA GLY A 94 -4.13 -3.36 -17.63
C GLY A 94 -3.37 -2.12 -17.15
N GLN A 95 -2.64 -1.46 -18.02
CA GLN A 95 -1.93 -0.22 -17.69
C GLN A 95 -2.90 0.90 -17.27
N ALA A 96 -4.03 1.06 -17.99
CA ALA A 96 -5.07 2.01 -17.62
C ALA A 96 -5.63 1.72 -16.21
N LEU A 97 -5.91 0.45 -15.89
CA LEU A 97 -6.32 0.06 -14.54
C LEU A 97 -5.23 0.31 -13.50
N GLY A 98 -3.96 0.12 -13.86
CA GLY A 98 -2.81 0.37 -12.98
C GLY A 98 -2.59 1.85 -12.63
N VAL A 99 -3.16 2.78 -13.39
CA VAL A 99 -3.13 4.22 -13.07
C VAL A 99 -4.00 4.54 -11.86
N ILE A 100 -5.10 3.82 -11.65
CA ILE A 100 -6.04 4.08 -10.55
C ILE A 100 -5.35 4.07 -9.18
N PRO A 101 -4.62 3.01 -8.77
CA PRO A 101 -3.93 2.99 -7.48
C PRO A 101 -2.83 4.07 -7.39
N VAL A 102 -2.20 4.43 -8.50
CA VAL A 102 -1.19 5.49 -8.51
C VAL A 102 -1.84 6.85 -8.22
N VAL A 103 -2.92 7.20 -8.92
CA VAL A 103 -3.67 8.43 -8.67
C VAL A 103 -4.24 8.45 -7.24
N GLY A 104 -4.77 7.33 -6.77
CA GLY A 104 -5.23 7.17 -5.39
C GLY A 104 -4.14 7.45 -4.35
N SER A 105 -2.93 6.94 -4.58
CA SER A 105 -1.77 7.17 -3.71
C SER A 105 -1.36 8.64 -3.68
N TYR A 106 -1.37 9.33 -4.83
CA TYR A 106 -1.11 10.76 -4.90
C TYR A 106 -2.17 11.59 -4.17
N ALA A 107 -3.45 11.26 -4.36
CA ALA A 107 -4.54 11.95 -3.65
C ALA A 107 -4.42 11.76 -2.13
N MET A 108 -4.08 10.55 -1.67
CA MET A 108 -3.81 10.30 -0.26
C MET A 108 -2.59 11.09 0.25
N ALA A 109 -1.51 11.15 -0.50
CA ALA A 109 -0.31 11.91 -0.11
C ALA A 109 -0.62 13.40 0.05
N ILE A 110 -1.41 13.99 -0.84
CA ILE A 110 -1.88 15.38 -0.73
C ILE A 110 -2.72 15.57 0.54
N GLY A 111 -3.73 14.73 0.75
CA GLY A 111 -4.57 14.78 1.97
C GLY A 111 -3.76 14.63 3.25
N TYR A 112 -2.78 13.73 3.25
CA TYR A 112 -1.89 13.51 4.38
C TYR A 112 -1.03 14.74 4.68
N SER A 113 -0.50 15.39 3.65
CA SER A 113 0.30 16.62 3.79
C SER A 113 -0.51 17.76 4.40
N VAL A 114 -1.79 17.89 4.04
CA VAL A 114 -2.70 18.87 4.63
C VAL A 114 -2.92 18.58 6.12
N VAL A 115 -3.20 17.34 6.48
CA VAL A 115 -3.43 16.95 7.89
C VAL A 115 -2.18 17.17 8.74
N VAL A 116 -0.99 16.84 8.22
CA VAL A 116 0.28 17.09 8.89
C VAL A 116 0.50 18.60 9.08
N GLY A 117 0.25 19.39 8.04
CA GLY A 117 0.36 20.85 8.13
C GLY A 117 -0.56 21.45 9.18
N LEU A 118 -1.81 21.03 9.21
CA LEU A 118 -2.78 21.48 10.23
C LEU A 118 -2.38 21.05 11.65
N SER A 119 -1.83 19.86 11.82
CA SER A 119 -1.38 19.41 13.15
C SER A 119 -0.21 20.23 13.68
N LEU A 120 0.69 20.66 12.80
CA LEU A 120 1.83 21.51 13.17
C LEU A 120 1.42 22.94 13.55
N ILE A 121 0.32 23.45 13.01
CA ILE A 121 -0.20 24.78 13.36
C ILE A 121 -0.87 24.78 14.75
N HIS A 122 -1.32 23.61 15.23
CA HIS A 122 -2.03 23.47 16.51
C HIS A 122 -1.09 23.16 17.70
N ILE A 123 0.20 22.94 17.45
CA ILE A 123 1.22 22.78 18.46
C ILE A 123 1.89 24.13 18.75
#